data_049e32a178e07b9bd6c1df25ded20a1e
#
_entry.id   049e32a178e07b9bd6c1df25ded20a1e
#
_cell.length_a   1.000
_cell.length_b   1.000
_cell.length_c   1.000
_cell.angle_alpha   90.00
_cell.angle_beta   90.00
_cell.angle_gamma   90.00
#
_symmetry.space_group_name_H-M   'P 1'
#
loop_
_entity.id
_entity.type
_entity.pdbx_description
1 polymer ?
#
loop_
_entity_poly.entity_id
_entity_poly.type
_entity_poly.pdbx_seq_one_letter_code
_entity_poly.pdbx_strand_id
1 'polypeptide(L)'
;MRPRTWVLVLAAVFAVLQLADVTGRDTPDSKNYVSYALTLSGAGERAAAAETVDWVCAGEASAAERAQRVNVLRFHAPSPAGRVSAECRAGELRRVERRLRAGGAQTDGHVVPFVAPRLRQIFEVRPGYPVFLVPFVTVFGVTWGVWLASVLVAGAGGVLVFLVLRTVSVPVPLALTGQALYYVLPVGTTAMRPMTEGLMLALTLTALWGCALALTGRAGTALVAGALAALFTVKHSQALFLGACLAGAAAVVALWRRRHGRDPGRGVGRGPGRGVGRGPGRGVGRGVAAIAAVGCGAVAGTLLLARLLHYPSEAESVQDLLTAHYARPDRAHPWREFLHLEFDFWVEWLRRQLTEPLFPAALAAGAWGARRRPAFGVFLLAAAATGVLTQAGHPDITVFGDRLIVLAWLLPVVGVPLLLEPLVHRSAAVPVQGPPRTVGITR
;
A
#
# COMPACT_ATOMS: atom_id res chain seq x y z
N MET A 1 -19.31 19.72 14.39
CA MET A 1 -18.55 19.76 13.12
C MET A 1 -19.02 18.64 12.20
N ARG A 2 -19.01 18.89 10.87
CA ARG A 2 -19.39 17.86 9.87
C ARG A 2 -18.32 16.77 9.79
N PRO A 3 -18.65 15.49 9.56
CA PRO A 3 -17.67 14.40 9.48
C PRO A 3 -16.51 14.67 8.50
N ARG A 4 -16.80 15.34 7.39
CA ARG A 4 -15.79 15.73 6.38
C ARG A 4 -14.70 16.64 6.95
N THR A 5 -15.05 17.53 7.86
CA THR A 5 -14.09 18.44 8.51
C THR A 5 -13.05 17.65 9.33
N TRP A 6 -13.49 16.64 10.10
CA TRP A 6 -12.58 15.80 10.88
C TRP A 6 -11.64 14.95 10.01
N VAL A 7 -12.13 14.43 8.87
CA VAL A 7 -11.29 13.71 7.91
C VAL A 7 -10.17 14.61 7.39
N LEU A 8 -10.50 15.85 7.01
CA LEU A 8 -9.52 16.81 6.51
C LEU A 8 -8.57 17.27 7.62
N VAL A 9 -9.06 17.49 8.84
CA VAL A 9 -8.22 17.84 9.99
C VAL A 9 -7.20 16.76 10.28
N LEU A 10 -7.60 15.48 10.33
CA LEU A 10 -6.66 14.38 10.53
C LEU A 10 -5.62 14.30 9.42
N ALA A 11 -6.02 14.47 8.16
CA ALA A 11 -5.09 14.48 7.04
C ALA A 11 -4.13 15.69 7.10
N ALA A 12 -4.63 16.88 7.47
CA ALA A 12 -3.83 18.07 7.64
C ALA A 12 -2.84 17.94 8.80
N VAL A 13 -3.29 17.44 9.96
CA VAL A 13 -2.40 17.16 11.10
C VAL A 13 -1.31 16.18 10.70
N PHE A 14 -1.67 15.08 10.03
CA PHE A 14 -0.68 14.14 9.51
C PHE A 14 0.33 14.85 8.59
N ALA A 15 -0.12 15.63 7.61
CA ALA A 15 0.74 16.36 6.70
C ALA A 15 1.70 17.32 7.42
N VAL A 16 1.20 18.08 8.42
CA VAL A 16 2.03 18.98 9.24
C VAL A 16 3.09 18.21 10.04
N LEU A 17 2.72 17.08 10.64
CA LEU A 17 3.69 16.24 11.34
C LEU A 17 4.79 15.69 10.43
N GLN A 18 4.51 15.49 9.14
CA GLN A 18 5.51 15.03 8.17
C GLN A 18 6.57 16.12 7.83
N LEU A 19 6.32 17.39 8.15
CA LEU A 19 7.32 18.46 8.02
C LEU A 19 8.54 18.28 8.94
N ALA A 20 8.41 17.47 9.98
CA ALA A 20 9.52 17.13 10.87
C ALA A 20 10.66 16.36 10.13
N ASP A 21 10.34 15.73 9.00
CA ASP A 21 11.31 14.97 8.20
C ASP A 21 10.96 15.06 6.71
N VAL A 22 11.34 16.18 6.09
CA VAL A 22 11.12 16.44 4.65
C VAL A 22 12.11 15.64 3.78
N THR A 23 13.31 15.40 4.29
CA THR A 23 14.41 14.65 3.63
C THR A 23 14.81 13.46 4.48
N GLY A 24 15.52 12.46 3.88
CA GLY A 24 16.04 11.31 4.62
C GLY A 24 15.06 10.15 4.77
N ARG A 25 14.04 10.09 3.92
CA ARG A 25 13.13 8.93 3.78
C ARG A 25 13.42 8.12 2.52
N ASP A 26 14.51 8.42 1.86
CA ASP A 26 14.96 7.69 0.69
C ASP A 26 15.24 6.22 1.02
N THR A 27 15.08 5.42 0.00
CA THR A 27 15.39 3.99 0.00
C THR A 27 16.34 3.72 -1.16
N PRO A 28 16.99 2.55 -1.23
CA PRO A 28 17.82 2.21 -2.39
C PRO A 28 17.09 2.36 -3.73
N ASP A 29 15.77 2.15 -3.77
CA ASP A 29 14.95 2.27 -4.97
C ASP A 29 14.57 3.72 -5.30
N SER A 30 14.49 4.59 -4.29
CA SER A 30 13.99 5.97 -4.45
C SER A 30 14.77 6.76 -5.48
N LYS A 31 16.10 6.62 -5.49
CA LYS A 31 16.95 7.32 -6.46
C LYS A 31 16.67 6.89 -7.91
N ASN A 32 16.33 5.62 -8.14
CA ASN A 32 15.97 5.14 -9.48
C ASN A 32 14.65 5.75 -9.94
N TYR A 33 13.63 5.81 -9.08
CA TYR A 33 12.33 6.39 -9.41
C TYR A 33 12.35 7.91 -9.58
N VAL A 34 13.06 8.62 -8.69
CA VAL A 34 13.18 10.08 -8.76
C VAL A 34 13.90 10.48 -10.04
N SER A 35 15.02 9.83 -10.32
CA SER A 35 15.79 10.10 -11.51
C SER A 35 15.04 9.75 -12.80
N TYR A 36 14.25 8.65 -12.80
CA TYR A 36 13.34 8.31 -13.89
C TYR A 36 12.27 9.41 -14.09
N ALA A 37 11.69 9.94 -13.01
CA ALA A 37 10.75 11.05 -13.11
C ALA A 37 11.38 12.31 -13.72
N LEU A 38 12.63 12.62 -13.35
CA LEU A 38 13.37 13.76 -13.91
C LEU A 38 13.68 13.56 -15.40
N THR A 39 14.05 12.36 -15.85
CA THR A 39 14.24 12.09 -17.28
C THR A 39 12.92 12.17 -18.03
N LEU A 40 11.82 11.70 -17.49
CA LEU A 40 10.49 11.87 -18.08
C LEU A 40 10.06 13.36 -18.15
N SER A 41 10.55 14.20 -17.24
CA SER A 41 10.31 15.66 -17.30
C SER A 41 11.20 16.40 -18.30
N GLY A 42 12.09 15.69 -19.02
CA GLY A 42 12.96 16.26 -20.04
C GLY A 42 14.40 16.54 -19.60
N ALA A 43 14.79 16.20 -18.36
CA ALA A 43 16.17 16.32 -17.93
C ALA A 43 17.06 15.26 -18.61
N GLY A 44 18.25 15.64 -19.07
CA GLY A 44 19.23 14.68 -19.55
C GLY A 44 19.72 13.75 -18.44
N GLU A 45 20.11 12.51 -18.77
CA GLU A 45 20.50 11.47 -17.79
C GLU A 45 21.50 11.94 -16.72
N ARG A 46 22.53 12.70 -17.11
CA ARG A 46 23.53 13.24 -16.16
C ARG A 46 22.95 14.28 -15.23
N ALA A 47 22.10 15.17 -15.76
CA ALA A 47 21.45 16.21 -14.96
C ALA A 47 20.47 15.58 -13.96
N ALA A 48 19.63 14.66 -14.42
CA ALA A 48 18.71 13.90 -13.58
C ALA A 48 19.44 13.13 -12.47
N ALA A 49 20.58 12.49 -12.83
CA ALA A 49 21.40 11.80 -11.86
C ALA A 49 22.04 12.76 -10.82
N ALA A 50 22.58 13.91 -11.27
CA ALA A 50 23.19 14.87 -10.38
C ALA A 50 22.18 15.45 -9.39
N GLU A 51 20.98 15.84 -9.85
CA GLU A 51 19.92 16.38 -9.01
C GLU A 51 19.39 15.33 -8.02
N THR A 52 19.28 14.08 -8.46
CA THR A 52 18.89 12.96 -7.58
C THR A 52 19.95 12.70 -6.50
N VAL A 53 21.25 12.76 -6.86
CA VAL A 53 22.36 12.62 -5.91
C VAL A 53 22.35 13.75 -4.90
N ASP A 54 22.12 15.00 -5.33
CA ASP A 54 22.04 16.14 -4.44
C ASP A 54 20.92 15.99 -3.42
N TRP A 55 19.75 15.51 -3.86
CA TRP A 55 18.62 15.23 -2.99
C TRP A 55 18.91 14.12 -1.96
N VAL A 56 19.46 12.98 -2.38
CA VAL A 56 19.81 11.86 -1.48
C VAL A 56 20.86 12.31 -0.46
N CYS A 57 21.92 12.96 -0.93
CA CYS A 57 23.03 13.38 -0.05
C CYS A 57 22.63 14.50 0.92
N ALA A 58 21.67 15.35 0.56
CA ALA A 58 21.05 16.29 1.50
C ALA A 58 20.26 15.55 2.59
N GLY A 59 19.57 14.46 2.24
CA GLY A 59 18.88 13.57 3.19
C GLY A 59 19.84 12.91 4.17
N GLU A 60 20.94 12.30 3.68
CA GLU A 60 21.97 11.68 4.52
C GLU A 60 22.61 12.71 5.46
N ALA A 61 22.96 13.90 4.96
CA ALA A 61 23.54 14.97 5.76
C ALA A 61 22.60 15.42 6.89
N SER A 62 21.32 15.61 6.58
CA SER A 62 20.29 15.96 7.57
C SER A 62 20.10 14.88 8.63
N ALA A 63 20.08 13.60 8.23
CA ALA A 63 19.99 12.48 9.16
C ALA A 63 21.21 12.41 10.08
N ALA A 64 22.43 12.58 9.54
CA ALA A 64 23.66 12.58 10.31
C ALA A 64 23.70 13.73 11.33
N GLU A 65 23.25 14.94 10.94
CA GLU A 65 23.16 16.08 11.85
C GLU A 65 22.16 15.82 12.99
N ARG A 66 20.96 15.30 12.68
CA ARG A 66 19.97 14.94 13.71
C ARG A 66 20.52 13.88 14.68
N ALA A 67 21.15 12.85 14.15
CA ALA A 67 21.74 11.79 14.97
C ALA A 67 22.85 12.35 15.88
N GLN A 68 23.69 13.27 15.38
CA GLN A 68 24.74 13.86 16.18
C GLN A 68 24.18 14.73 17.32
N ARG A 69 23.14 15.54 17.05
CA ARG A 69 22.51 16.43 18.06
C ARG A 69 22.00 15.69 19.30
N VAL A 70 21.62 14.42 19.17
CA VAL A 70 21.13 13.58 20.28
C VAL A 70 22.19 12.58 20.77
N ASN A 71 23.41 12.61 20.23
CA ASN A 71 24.48 11.71 20.66
C ASN A 71 25.20 12.32 21.89
N VAL A 72 25.11 11.63 23.03
CA VAL A 72 25.66 12.09 24.32
C VAL A 72 27.15 12.44 24.24
N LEU A 73 27.92 11.77 23.37
CA LEU A 73 29.38 12.00 23.23
C LEU A 73 29.74 13.06 22.20
N ARG A 74 28.82 13.41 21.28
CA ARG A 74 29.12 14.22 20.09
C ARG A 74 28.23 15.45 19.90
N PHE A 75 27.23 15.68 20.76
CA PHE A 75 26.26 16.76 20.54
C PHE A 75 26.88 18.17 20.56
N HIS A 76 28.07 18.34 21.15
CA HIS A 76 28.86 19.59 21.12
C HIS A 76 29.75 19.75 19.89
N ALA A 77 29.97 18.67 19.11
CA ALA A 77 30.86 18.75 17.95
C ALA A 77 30.21 19.57 16.82
N PRO A 78 30.99 20.19 15.92
CA PRO A 78 30.49 20.87 14.74
C PRO A 78 29.63 19.95 13.90
N SER A 79 28.57 20.49 13.25
CA SER A 79 27.66 19.72 12.40
C SER A 79 28.43 18.91 11.33
N PRO A 80 28.16 17.61 11.18
CA PRO A 80 28.81 16.77 10.18
C PRO A 80 28.21 16.94 8.78
N ALA A 81 27.11 17.70 8.64
CA ALA A 81 26.29 17.77 7.45
C ALA A 81 27.08 18.10 6.18
N GLY A 82 27.96 19.13 6.22
CA GLY A 82 28.76 19.51 5.06
C GLY A 82 29.73 18.42 4.59
N ARG A 83 30.41 17.76 5.54
CA ARG A 83 31.31 16.66 5.22
C ARG A 83 30.56 15.44 4.66
N VAL A 84 29.47 15.04 5.32
CA VAL A 84 28.66 13.89 4.89
C VAL A 84 28.08 14.12 3.49
N SER A 85 27.54 15.32 3.22
CA SER A 85 27.03 15.66 1.90
C SER A 85 28.11 15.61 0.82
N ALA A 86 29.30 16.16 1.08
CA ALA A 86 30.40 16.17 0.12
C ALA A 86 30.92 14.73 -0.17
N GLU A 87 31.12 13.91 0.86
CA GLU A 87 31.55 12.53 0.73
C GLU A 87 30.53 11.66 -0.04
N CYS A 88 29.26 11.78 0.32
CA CYS A 88 28.15 11.11 -0.37
C CYS A 88 28.13 11.51 -1.84
N ARG A 89 28.08 12.81 -2.14
CA ARG A 89 28.04 13.34 -3.52
C ARG A 89 29.21 12.83 -4.36
N ALA A 90 30.43 12.94 -3.84
CA ALA A 90 31.62 12.44 -4.53
C ALA A 90 31.56 10.91 -4.78
N GLY A 91 31.02 10.14 -3.83
CA GLY A 91 30.85 8.69 -3.94
C GLY A 91 29.82 8.31 -5.02
N GLU A 92 28.63 8.91 -4.96
CA GLU A 92 27.54 8.61 -5.89
C GLU A 92 27.85 9.10 -7.31
N LEU A 93 28.39 10.29 -7.50
CA LEU A 93 28.77 10.78 -8.83
C LEU A 93 29.86 9.88 -9.49
N ARG A 94 30.83 9.38 -8.72
CA ARG A 94 31.79 8.39 -9.24
C ARG A 94 31.10 7.10 -9.68
N ARG A 95 30.03 6.65 -9.02
CA ARG A 95 29.23 5.50 -9.45
C ARG A 95 28.48 5.78 -10.76
N VAL A 96 27.83 6.93 -10.85
CA VAL A 96 27.12 7.40 -12.04
C VAL A 96 28.05 7.41 -13.24
N GLU A 97 29.21 8.08 -13.13
CA GLU A 97 30.21 8.16 -14.21
C GLU A 97 30.74 6.79 -14.63
N ARG A 98 30.99 5.89 -13.70
CA ARG A 98 31.40 4.52 -14.02
C ARG A 98 30.33 3.77 -14.82
N ARG A 99 29.04 3.93 -14.46
CA ARG A 99 27.90 3.30 -15.16
C ARG A 99 27.69 3.89 -16.55
N LEU A 100 27.81 5.21 -16.69
CA LEU A 100 27.73 5.87 -17.99
C LEU A 100 28.83 5.41 -18.95
N ARG A 101 30.09 5.29 -18.46
CA ARG A 101 31.20 4.78 -19.28
C ARG A 101 31.05 3.31 -19.67
N ALA A 102 30.43 2.50 -18.82
CA ALA A 102 30.18 1.08 -19.09
C ALA A 102 29.01 0.83 -20.07
N GLY A 103 28.58 1.84 -20.83
CA GLY A 103 27.52 1.71 -21.83
C GLY A 103 26.11 1.86 -21.24
N GLY A 104 25.99 2.41 -20.05
CA GLY A 104 24.69 2.76 -19.48
C GLY A 104 23.86 3.76 -20.27
N ALA A 105 24.51 4.50 -21.19
CA ALA A 105 23.90 5.45 -22.08
C ALA A 105 23.33 4.85 -23.39
N GLN A 106 23.50 3.55 -23.62
CA GLN A 106 23.02 2.89 -24.86
C GLN A 106 21.54 2.48 -24.85
N THR A 107 20.85 2.71 -23.76
CA THR A 107 19.40 2.55 -23.76
C THR A 107 18.79 3.91 -24.06
N ASP A 108 17.84 3.98 -24.95
CA ASP A 108 17.01 5.16 -25.29
C ASP A 108 16.20 5.65 -24.04
N GLY A 109 16.85 5.66 -22.92
CA GLY A 109 16.34 5.33 -21.65
C GLY A 109 15.96 6.44 -20.77
N HIS A 110 14.93 6.13 -20.15
CA HIS A 110 14.32 6.90 -19.10
C HIS A 110 14.88 6.56 -17.72
N VAL A 111 15.60 5.44 -17.57
CA VAL A 111 16.11 5.01 -16.25
C VAL A 111 17.63 5.15 -16.16
N VAL A 112 18.04 5.69 -15.12
CA VAL A 112 19.26 6.29 -14.72
C VAL A 112 20.37 5.29 -14.43
N PRO A 113 21.61 5.74 -14.56
CA PRO A 113 22.81 4.93 -14.43
C PRO A 113 23.20 4.55 -13.00
N PHE A 114 22.26 4.48 -12.06
CA PHE A 114 22.55 4.03 -10.68
C PHE A 114 22.71 2.52 -10.58
N VAL A 115 21.94 1.78 -11.39
CA VAL A 115 21.89 0.31 -11.36
C VAL A 115 22.53 -0.32 -12.59
N ALA A 116 22.83 -1.62 -12.49
CA ALA A 116 23.34 -2.40 -13.62
C ALA A 116 22.28 -2.44 -14.77
N PRO A 117 22.69 -2.54 -16.05
CA PRO A 117 21.76 -2.54 -17.17
C PRO A 117 20.67 -3.60 -17.07
N ARG A 118 20.99 -4.81 -16.61
CA ARG A 118 20.05 -5.91 -16.41
C ARG A 118 19.01 -5.60 -15.30
N LEU A 119 19.43 -4.95 -14.21
CA LEU A 119 18.53 -4.51 -13.14
C LEU A 119 17.67 -3.33 -13.56
N ARG A 120 18.15 -2.47 -14.46
CA ARG A 120 17.43 -1.31 -14.95
C ARG A 120 16.07 -1.67 -15.52
N GLN A 121 15.97 -2.77 -16.27
CA GLN A 121 14.74 -3.25 -16.87
C GLN A 121 13.62 -3.44 -15.85
N ILE A 122 13.95 -3.79 -14.59
CA ILE A 122 12.97 -3.94 -13.49
C ILE A 122 12.29 -2.60 -13.15
N PHE A 123 13.00 -1.48 -13.30
CA PHE A 123 12.43 -0.13 -13.07
C PHE A 123 11.72 0.41 -14.31
N GLU A 124 12.24 0.16 -15.51
CA GLU A 124 11.65 0.62 -16.78
C GLU A 124 10.22 0.12 -16.98
N VAL A 125 9.94 -1.12 -16.59
CA VAL A 125 8.61 -1.71 -16.69
C VAL A 125 7.61 -1.20 -15.63
N ARG A 126 8.00 -0.22 -14.80
CA ARG A 126 7.18 0.36 -13.72
C ARG A 126 7.05 1.88 -13.84
N PRO A 127 6.57 2.42 -14.97
CA PRO A 127 6.55 3.87 -15.20
C PRO A 127 5.51 4.61 -14.34
N GLY A 128 4.52 3.90 -13.77
CA GLY A 128 3.38 4.53 -13.10
C GLY A 128 3.77 5.44 -11.94
N TYR A 129 4.73 5.03 -11.10
CA TYR A 129 5.17 5.88 -9.99
C TYR A 129 6.04 7.07 -10.45
N PRO A 130 7.04 6.91 -11.33
CA PRO A 130 7.74 8.04 -11.93
C PRO A 130 6.82 9.05 -12.63
N VAL A 131 5.88 8.58 -13.46
CA VAL A 131 4.89 9.45 -14.12
C VAL A 131 4.06 10.22 -13.10
N PHE A 132 3.65 9.59 -12.01
CA PHE A 132 2.95 10.26 -10.91
C PHE A 132 3.82 11.35 -10.26
N LEU A 133 5.14 11.16 -10.14
CA LEU A 133 6.06 12.15 -9.55
C LEU A 133 6.31 13.36 -10.46
N VAL A 134 6.27 13.19 -11.79
CA VAL A 134 6.63 14.26 -12.76
C VAL A 134 6.00 15.62 -12.42
N PRO A 135 4.68 15.78 -12.26
CA PRO A 135 4.09 17.11 -12.01
C PRO A 135 4.60 17.74 -10.71
N PHE A 136 4.92 16.96 -9.70
CA PHE A 136 5.39 17.47 -8.42
C PHE A 136 6.84 17.93 -8.49
N VAL A 137 7.73 17.10 -9.08
CA VAL A 137 9.15 17.47 -9.19
C VAL A 137 9.36 18.61 -10.16
N THR A 138 8.55 18.73 -11.20
CA THR A 138 8.62 19.83 -12.17
C THR A 138 8.19 21.16 -11.56
N VAL A 139 7.15 21.16 -10.71
CA VAL A 139 6.60 22.42 -10.14
C VAL A 139 7.34 22.83 -8.87
N PHE A 140 7.69 21.89 -7.99
CA PHE A 140 8.19 22.18 -6.65
C PHE A 140 9.67 21.79 -6.45
N GLY A 141 10.35 21.31 -7.50
CA GLY A 141 11.70 20.73 -7.40
C GLY A 141 11.68 19.38 -6.67
N VAL A 142 12.83 18.68 -6.66
CA VAL A 142 12.90 17.28 -6.18
C VAL A 142 12.50 17.18 -4.72
N THR A 143 13.09 17.99 -3.83
CA THR A 143 12.86 17.86 -2.38
C THR A 143 11.40 18.02 -1.99
N TRP A 144 10.81 19.17 -2.36
CA TRP A 144 9.42 19.46 -2.00
C TRP A 144 8.41 18.68 -2.83
N GLY A 145 8.73 18.42 -4.10
CA GLY A 145 7.88 17.62 -5.00
C GLY A 145 7.74 16.20 -4.52
N VAL A 146 8.83 15.52 -4.19
CA VAL A 146 8.82 14.16 -3.66
C VAL A 146 8.10 14.09 -2.31
N TRP A 147 8.36 15.06 -1.42
CA TRP A 147 7.68 15.14 -0.14
C TRP A 147 6.16 15.33 -0.30
N LEU A 148 5.74 16.28 -1.14
CA LEU A 148 4.32 16.59 -1.37
C LEU A 148 3.59 15.44 -2.02
N ALA A 149 4.21 14.77 -3.01
CA ALA A 149 3.67 13.56 -3.64
C ALA A 149 3.44 12.44 -2.61
N SER A 150 4.42 12.22 -1.72
CA SER A 150 4.31 11.21 -0.66
C SER A 150 3.23 11.55 0.36
N VAL A 151 3.13 12.81 0.81
CA VAL A 151 2.07 13.29 1.71
C VAL A 151 0.69 13.13 1.08
N LEU A 152 0.55 13.46 -0.21
CA LEU A 152 -0.72 13.32 -0.93
C LEU A 152 -1.17 11.86 -1.00
N VAL A 153 -0.26 10.95 -1.35
CA VAL A 153 -0.55 9.52 -1.44
C VAL A 153 -0.91 8.94 -0.07
N ALA A 154 -0.13 9.25 0.97
CA ALA A 154 -0.39 8.79 2.33
C ALA A 154 -1.70 9.40 2.87
N GLY A 155 -1.93 10.68 2.64
CA GLY A 155 -3.17 11.37 3.01
C GLY A 155 -4.40 10.75 2.35
N ALA A 156 -4.31 10.49 1.03
CA ALA A 156 -5.37 9.82 0.27
C ALA A 156 -5.65 8.40 0.79
N GLY A 157 -4.60 7.63 1.15
CA GLY A 157 -4.75 6.31 1.74
C GLY A 157 -5.60 6.32 3.01
N GLY A 158 -5.33 7.24 3.94
CA GLY A 158 -6.13 7.39 5.16
C GLY A 158 -7.58 7.82 4.87
N VAL A 159 -7.79 8.73 3.92
CA VAL A 159 -9.15 9.11 3.49
C VAL A 159 -9.89 7.92 2.88
N LEU A 160 -9.22 7.10 2.07
CA LEU A 160 -9.81 5.88 1.50
C LEU A 160 -10.21 4.89 2.57
N VAL A 161 -9.42 4.70 3.64
CA VAL A 161 -9.82 3.88 4.80
C VAL A 161 -11.11 4.39 5.42
N PHE A 162 -11.24 5.71 5.65
CA PHE A 162 -12.48 6.29 6.14
C PHE A 162 -13.66 6.00 5.19
N LEU A 163 -13.49 6.19 3.88
CA LEU A 163 -14.54 5.94 2.88
C LEU A 163 -14.96 4.46 2.83
N VAL A 164 -14.00 3.53 2.89
CA VAL A 164 -14.25 2.09 2.97
C VAL A 164 -15.13 1.78 4.18
N LEU A 165 -14.72 2.21 5.38
CA LEU A 165 -15.44 1.97 6.63
C LEU A 165 -16.84 2.58 6.61
N ARG A 166 -16.99 3.80 6.09
CA ARG A 166 -18.31 4.45 5.94
C ARG A 166 -19.22 3.73 4.95
N THR A 167 -18.65 3.18 3.88
CA THR A 167 -19.40 2.42 2.88
C THR A 167 -19.99 1.13 3.47
N VAL A 168 -19.27 0.48 4.39
CA VAL A 168 -19.78 -0.70 5.11
C VAL A 168 -20.52 -0.36 6.40
N SER A 169 -20.98 0.90 6.53
CA SER A 169 -21.87 1.42 7.58
C SER A 169 -21.24 1.48 8.99
N VAL A 170 -19.91 1.56 9.09
CA VAL A 170 -19.23 1.80 10.38
C VAL A 170 -19.50 3.21 10.88
N PRO A 171 -19.80 3.45 12.18
CA PRO A 171 -19.99 4.77 12.75
C PRO A 171 -18.81 5.72 12.49
N VAL A 172 -19.11 7.03 12.36
CA VAL A 172 -18.12 8.07 12.03
C VAL A 172 -16.90 8.05 12.97
N PRO A 173 -17.03 8.00 14.32
CA PRO A 173 -15.86 7.98 15.19
C PRO A 173 -14.93 6.80 14.90
N LEU A 174 -15.47 5.62 14.69
CA LEU A 174 -14.68 4.43 14.38
C LEU A 174 -14.06 4.48 12.98
N ALA A 175 -14.73 5.09 12.01
CA ALA A 175 -14.16 5.30 10.70
C ALA A 175 -12.98 6.29 10.74
N LEU A 176 -13.05 7.33 11.59
CA LEU A 176 -11.93 8.24 11.88
C LEU A 176 -10.80 7.52 12.64
N THR A 177 -11.12 6.61 13.55
CA THR A 177 -10.11 5.75 14.19
C THR A 177 -9.36 4.92 13.15
N GLY A 178 -10.04 4.34 12.16
CA GLY A 178 -9.38 3.62 11.07
C GLY A 178 -8.45 4.52 10.25
N GLN A 179 -8.87 5.75 9.95
CA GLN A 179 -8.01 6.73 9.28
C GLN A 179 -6.78 7.09 10.13
N ALA A 180 -6.95 7.29 11.44
CA ALA A 180 -5.85 7.55 12.36
C ALA A 180 -4.88 6.36 12.46
N LEU A 181 -5.41 5.14 12.56
CA LEU A 181 -4.60 3.91 12.54
C LEU A 181 -3.78 3.80 11.26
N TYR A 182 -4.35 4.16 10.10
CA TYR A 182 -3.58 4.18 8.85
C TYR A 182 -2.36 5.11 8.94
N TYR A 183 -2.50 6.28 9.57
CA TYR A 183 -1.41 7.25 9.67
C TYR A 183 -0.34 6.87 10.70
N VAL A 184 -0.69 6.20 11.78
CA VAL A 184 0.25 5.90 12.88
C VAL A 184 0.87 4.50 12.79
N LEU A 185 0.25 3.56 12.08
CA LEU A 185 0.79 2.22 11.84
C LEU A 185 1.79 2.21 10.66
N PRO A 186 2.54 1.12 10.47
CA PRO A 186 3.55 1.01 9.41
C PRO A 186 3.07 1.36 7.99
N VAL A 187 1.77 1.25 7.70
CA VAL A 187 1.19 1.67 6.40
C VAL A 187 1.43 3.15 6.10
N GLY A 188 1.24 4.03 7.07
CA GLY A 188 1.43 5.48 6.90
C GLY A 188 2.89 5.84 6.70
N THR A 189 3.80 5.28 7.51
CA THR A 189 5.24 5.53 7.38
C THR A 189 5.80 4.96 6.08
N THR A 190 5.36 3.79 5.65
CA THR A 190 5.75 3.20 4.37
C THR A 190 5.20 4.00 3.19
N ALA A 191 3.96 4.51 3.29
CA ALA A 191 3.37 5.36 2.24
C ALA A 191 4.11 6.69 2.06
N MET A 192 4.82 7.17 3.09
CA MET A 192 5.65 8.37 3.04
C MET A 192 7.03 8.16 2.39
N ARG A 193 7.47 6.92 2.18
CA ARG A 193 8.71 6.63 1.48
C ARG A 193 8.54 6.85 -0.02
N PRO A 194 9.47 7.54 -0.70
CA PRO A 194 9.35 7.85 -2.13
C PRO A 194 9.64 6.61 -3.00
N MET A 195 8.67 5.71 -3.04
CA MET A 195 8.71 4.45 -3.77
C MET A 195 7.29 3.96 -4.11
N THR A 196 7.20 2.87 -4.85
CA THR A 196 5.92 2.34 -5.37
C THR A 196 4.91 1.94 -4.31
N GLU A 197 5.35 1.59 -3.10
CA GLU A 197 4.52 1.04 -2.03
C GLU A 197 3.41 1.98 -1.55
N GLY A 198 3.67 3.28 -1.48
CA GLY A 198 2.65 4.26 -1.09
C GLY A 198 1.49 4.30 -2.09
N LEU A 199 1.82 4.44 -3.37
CA LEU A 199 0.82 4.46 -4.45
C LEU A 199 0.10 3.10 -4.58
N MET A 200 0.82 2.00 -4.42
CA MET A 200 0.28 0.64 -4.38
C MET A 200 -0.74 0.48 -3.24
N LEU A 201 -0.46 0.99 -2.03
CA LEU A 201 -1.39 1.00 -0.90
C LEU A 201 -2.68 1.77 -1.22
N ALA A 202 -2.54 2.99 -1.77
CA ALA A 202 -3.70 3.82 -2.13
C ALA A 202 -4.56 3.16 -3.22
N LEU A 203 -3.95 2.56 -4.24
CA LEU A 203 -4.66 1.83 -5.30
C LEU A 203 -5.32 0.55 -4.78
N THR A 204 -4.67 -0.19 -3.89
CA THR A 204 -5.27 -1.36 -3.23
C THR A 204 -6.48 -0.97 -2.39
N LEU A 205 -6.42 0.14 -1.64
CA LEU A 205 -7.55 0.68 -0.90
C LEU A 205 -8.67 1.18 -1.83
N THR A 206 -8.33 1.74 -2.99
CA THR A 206 -9.31 2.13 -4.01
C THR A 206 -10.06 0.91 -4.55
N ALA A 207 -9.35 -0.19 -4.84
CA ALA A 207 -9.97 -1.45 -5.24
C ALA A 207 -10.86 -2.02 -4.12
N LEU A 208 -10.40 -2.00 -2.86
CA LEU A 208 -11.17 -2.44 -1.70
C LEU A 208 -12.42 -1.59 -1.49
N TRP A 209 -12.34 -0.26 -1.69
CA TRP A 209 -13.50 0.61 -1.67
C TRP A 209 -14.48 0.28 -2.80
N GLY A 210 -14.00 0.01 -4.01
CA GLY A 210 -14.82 -0.49 -5.11
C GLY A 210 -15.56 -1.78 -4.78
N CYS A 211 -14.89 -2.73 -4.11
CA CYS A 211 -15.50 -3.96 -3.61
C CYS A 211 -16.61 -3.66 -2.58
N ALA A 212 -16.35 -2.76 -1.62
CA ALA A 212 -17.34 -2.35 -0.62
C ALA A 212 -18.59 -1.73 -1.27
N LEU A 213 -18.40 -0.85 -2.26
CA LEU A 213 -19.50 -0.26 -3.04
C LEU A 213 -20.32 -1.33 -3.77
N ALA A 214 -19.66 -2.26 -4.45
CA ALA A 214 -20.35 -3.34 -5.17
C ALA A 214 -21.16 -4.25 -4.23
N LEU A 215 -20.65 -4.53 -3.03
CA LEU A 215 -21.35 -5.30 -1.99
C LEU A 215 -22.58 -4.56 -1.44
N THR A 216 -22.64 -3.24 -1.53
CA THR A 216 -23.82 -2.42 -1.16
C THR A 216 -24.74 -2.15 -2.34
N GLY A 217 -24.51 -2.77 -3.51
CA GLY A 217 -25.32 -2.60 -4.72
C GLY A 217 -25.02 -1.32 -5.50
N ARG A 218 -23.96 -0.59 -5.16
CA ARG A 218 -23.51 0.65 -5.82
C ARG A 218 -22.47 0.35 -6.91
N ALA A 219 -22.28 1.28 -7.83
CA ALA A 219 -21.29 1.16 -8.90
C ALA A 219 -19.86 1.26 -8.33
N GLY A 220 -19.20 0.12 -8.13
CA GLY A 220 -17.83 0.05 -7.60
C GLY A 220 -16.84 -0.68 -8.53
N THR A 221 -17.36 -1.45 -9.50
CA THR A 221 -16.54 -2.30 -10.37
C THR A 221 -15.53 -1.52 -11.22
N ALA A 222 -15.93 -0.31 -11.68
CA ALA A 222 -15.02 0.56 -12.43
C ALA A 222 -13.83 1.03 -11.60
N LEU A 223 -14.01 1.27 -10.28
CA LEU A 223 -12.92 1.59 -9.37
C LEU A 223 -11.96 0.41 -9.21
N VAL A 224 -12.50 -0.82 -9.10
CA VAL A 224 -11.67 -2.03 -9.04
C VAL A 224 -10.84 -2.17 -10.33
N ALA A 225 -11.48 -2.04 -11.48
CA ALA A 225 -10.82 -2.16 -12.78
C ALA A 225 -9.74 -1.08 -12.98
N GLY A 226 -10.06 0.19 -12.70
CA GLY A 226 -9.13 1.31 -12.79
C GLY A 226 -7.95 1.18 -11.84
N ALA A 227 -8.18 0.73 -10.60
CA ALA A 227 -7.13 0.50 -9.63
C ALA A 227 -6.18 -0.63 -10.06
N LEU A 228 -6.71 -1.75 -10.58
CA LEU A 228 -5.88 -2.86 -11.08
C LEU A 228 -5.09 -2.47 -12.32
N ALA A 229 -5.69 -1.70 -13.25
CA ALA A 229 -5.00 -1.17 -14.41
C ALA A 229 -3.86 -0.21 -14.02
N ALA A 230 -4.10 0.71 -13.08
CA ALA A 230 -3.07 1.57 -12.55
C ALA A 230 -1.97 0.80 -11.81
N LEU A 231 -2.34 -0.20 -10.99
CA LEU A 231 -1.39 -1.09 -10.31
C LEU A 231 -0.45 -1.81 -11.27
N PHE A 232 -0.93 -2.21 -12.45
CA PHE A 232 -0.09 -2.83 -13.47
C PHE A 232 1.09 -1.93 -13.84
N THR A 233 0.87 -0.62 -14.00
CA THR A 233 1.94 0.33 -14.34
C THR A 233 2.87 0.65 -13.17
N VAL A 234 2.39 0.53 -11.92
CA VAL A 234 3.15 0.82 -10.70
C VAL A 234 3.93 -0.40 -10.24
N LYS A 235 3.28 -1.56 -10.20
CA LYS A 235 3.85 -2.84 -9.76
C LYS A 235 3.01 -4.00 -10.32
N HIS A 236 3.36 -4.50 -11.50
CA HIS A 236 2.58 -5.52 -12.22
C HIS A 236 2.35 -6.80 -11.40
N SER A 237 3.32 -7.23 -10.57
CA SER A 237 3.13 -8.37 -9.66
C SER A 237 2.01 -8.14 -8.65
N GLN A 238 1.85 -6.90 -8.16
CA GLN A 238 0.76 -6.56 -7.25
C GLN A 238 -0.60 -6.55 -7.95
N ALA A 239 -0.66 -6.10 -9.21
CA ALA A 239 -1.89 -6.19 -10.01
C ALA A 239 -2.31 -7.65 -10.22
N LEU A 240 -1.34 -8.55 -10.48
CA LEU A 240 -1.55 -9.99 -10.59
C LEU A 240 -2.08 -10.58 -9.28
N PHE A 241 -1.37 -10.36 -8.17
CA PHE A 241 -1.74 -10.93 -6.86
C PHE A 241 -3.08 -10.39 -6.39
N LEU A 242 -3.31 -9.09 -6.45
CA LEU A 242 -4.58 -8.50 -6.04
C LEU A 242 -5.73 -8.97 -6.94
N GLY A 243 -5.52 -9.01 -8.26
CA GLY A 243 -6.51 -9.54 -9.20
C GLY A 243 -6.93 -10.97 -8.86
N ALA A 244 -5.95 -11.87 -8.64
CA ALA A 244 -6.19 -13.26 -8.27
C ALA A 244 -6.91 -13.37 -6.90
N CYS A 245 -6.44 -12.63 -5.89
CA CYS A 245 -7.03 -12.64 -4.55
C CYS A 245 -8.48 -12.10 -4.56
N LEU A 246 -8.76 -11.04 -5.31
CA LEU A 246 -10.12 -10.49 -5.43
C LEU A 246 -11.05 -11.43 -6.20
N ALA A 247 -10.56 -12.08 -7.26
CA ALA A 247 -11.32 -13.12 -7.97
C ALA A 247 -11.67 -14.30 -7.06
N GLY A 248 -10.68 -14.80 -6.30
CA GLY A 248 -10.88 -15.84 -5.29
C GLY A 248 -11.86 -15.42 -4.20
N ALA A 249 -11.73 -14.22 -3.66
CA ALA A 249 -12.66 -13.65 -2.67
C ALA A 249 -14.09 -13.57 -3.21
N ALA A 250 -14.25 -13.11 -4.44
CA ALA A 250 -15.55 -13.04 -5.09
C ALA A 250 -16.17 -14.43 -5.28
N ALA A 251 -15.37 -15.44 -5.66
CA ALA A 251 -15.81 -16.85 -5.76
C ALA A 251 -16.28 -17.39 -4.39
N VAL A 252 -15.50 -17.15 -3.33
CA VAL A 252 -15.86 -17.54 -1.95
C VAL A 252 -17.19 -16.91 -1.52
N VAL A 253 -17.35 -15.61 -1.72
CA VAL A 253 -18.59 -14.89 -1.39
C VAL A 253 -19.77 -15.39 -2.21
N ALA A 254 -19.58 -15.68 -3.50
CA ALA A 254 -20.63 -16.24 -4.35
C ALA A 254 -21.06 -17.66 -3.90
N LEU A 255 -20.11 -18.53 -3.57
CA LEU A 255 -20.36 -19.87 -3.04
C LEU A 255 -21.07 -19.83 -1.68
N TRP A 256 -20.58 -19.00 -0.77
CA TRP A 256 -21.20 -18.81 0.54
C TRP A 256 -22.66 -18.37 0.42
N ARG A 257 -22.95 -17.41 -0.47
CA ARG A 257 -24.32 -16.95 -0.74
C ARG A 257 -25.21 -18.04 -1.35
N ARG A 258 -24.68 -18.84 -2.26
CA ARG A 258 -25.44 -19.97 -2.84
C ARG A 258 -25.82 -21.01 -1.78
N ARG A 259 -24.95 -21.26 -0.80
CA ARG A 259 -25.19 -22.22 0.28
C ARG A 259 -26.20 -21.70 1.30
N HIS A 260 -26.12 -20.43 1.69
CA HIS A 260 -26.95 -19.84 2.74
C HIS A 260 -28.17 -19.07 2.21
N GLY A 261 -28.25 -18.74 0.93
CA GLY A 261 -29.39 -18.07 0.30
C GLY A 261 -30.52 -19.02 -0.16
N ARG A 262 -30.38 -20.32 0.08
CA ARG A 262 -31.47 -21.30 -0.03
C ARG A 262 -32.23 -21.34 1.29
N ASP A 263 -33.03 -20.28 1.56
CA ASP A 263 -34.01 -20.32 2.63
C ASP A 263 -35.09 -21.35 2.28
N PRO A 264 -35.31 -22.44 3.07
CA PRO A 264 -36.36 -23.43 2.83
C PRO A 264 -37.78 -22.85 2.94
N GLY A 265 -37.92 -21.57 3.36
CA GLY A 265 -39.18 -20.94 3.73
C GLY A 265 -39.89 -20.14 2.64
N ARG A 266 -39.40 -20.06 1.40
CA ARG A 266 -40.05 -19.27 0.33
C ARG A 266 -41.03 -20.09 -0.52
N GLY A 267 -41.77 -21.02 0.11
CA GLY A 267 -42.75 -21.89 -0.51
C GLY A 267 -44.20 -21.56 -0.26
N VAL A 268 -44.58 -20.48 0.42
CA VAL A 268 -46.01 -20.16 0.64
C VAL A 268 -46.21 -18.66 0.47
N GLY A 269 -47.01 -18.27 -0.55
CA GLY A 269 -47.54 -16.92 -0.69
C GLY A 269 -47.15 -16.15 -1.96
N ARG A 270 -47.44 -16.66 -3.16
CA ARG A 270 -47.52 -15.85 -4.37
C ARG A 270 -48.91 -15.19 -4.43
N GLY A 271 -49.08 -13.99 -3.86
CA GLY A 271 -50.14 -13.09 -4.24
C GLY A 271 -49.79 -12.41 -5.58
N PRO A 272 -50.78 -12.21 -6.51
CA PRO A 272 -50.54 -11.57 -7.79
C PRO A 272 -50.54 -10.04 -7.63
N GLY A 273 -49.39 -9.50 -7.16
CA GLY A 273 -49.14 -8.05 -7.06
C GLY A 273 -48.05 -7.63 -8.05
N ARG A 274 -48.46 -6.93 -9.11
CA ARG A 274 -47.60 -6.25 -10.08
C ARG A 274 -46.69 -5.24 -9.36
N GLY A 275 -45.41 -5.53 -9.24
CA GLY A 275 -44.37 -4.59 -8.83
C GLY A 275 -43.03 -5.09 -9.34
N VAL A 276 -42.54 -4.53 -10.48
CA VAL A 276 -41.19 -4.79 -11.00
C VAL A 276 -40.19 -4.06 -10.10
N GLY A 277 -40.11 -4.48 -8.82
CA GLY A 277 -39.10 -4.07 -7.90
C GLY A 277 -37.82 -4.91 -8.15
N ARG A 278 -36.75 -4.30 -8.65
CA ARG A 278 -35.41 -4.90 -8.65
C ARG A 278 -35.02 -5.17 -7.20
N GLY A 279 -35.26 -6.39 -6.72
CA GLY A 279 -34.93 -6.80 -5.35
C GLY A 279 -33.43 -6.57 -5.08
N PRO A 280 -33.06 -5.99 -3.93
CA PRO A 280 -31.68 -5.60 -3.58
C PRO A 280 -30.65 -6.76 -3.69
N GLY A 281 -31.10 -8.02 -3.60
CA GLY A 281 -30.22 -9.19 -3.72
C GLY A 281 -29.64 -9.46 -5.12
N ARG A 282 -30.35 -9.02 -6.20
CA ARG A 282 -29.88 -9.20 -7.58
C ARG A 282 -28.73 -8.25 -7.94
N GLY A 283 -28.71 -7.03 -7.40
CA GLY A 283 -27.66 -6.03 -7.64
C GLY A 283 -26.31 -6.48 -7.06
N VAL A 284 -26.32 -6.98 -5.85
CA VAL A 284 -25.10 -7.44 -5.15
C VAL A 284 -24.50 -8.68 -5.82
N GLY A 285 -25.33 -9.63 -6.28
CA GLY A 285 -24.84 -10.82 -7.00
C GLY A 285 -24.12 -10.45 -8.30
N ARG A 286 -24.65 -9.49 -9.06
CA ARG A 286 -24.00 -8.95 -10.26
C ARG A 286 -22.67 -8.25 -9.92
N GLY A 287 -22.63 -7.46 -8.83
CA GLY A 287 -21.40 -6.78 -8.39
C GLY A 287 -20.29 -7.76 -8.06
N VAL A 288 -20.59 -8.83 -7.32
CA VAL A 288 -19.61 -9.88 -6.98
C VAL A 288 -19.11 -10.61 -8.23
N ALA A 289 -20.01 -10.97 -9.17
CA ALA A 289 -19.63 -11.61 -10.43
C ALA A 289 -18.76 -10.68 -11.29
N ALA A 290 -19.08 -9.37 -11.32
CA ALA A 290 -18.27 -8.39 -12.04
C ALA A 290 -16.88 -8.21 -11.44
N ILE A 291 -16.72 -8.22 -10.10
CA ILE A 291 -15.41 -8.21 -9.44
C ILE A 291 -14.61 -9.46 -9.82
N ALA A 292 -15.24 -10.65 -9.83
CA ALA A 292 -14.58 -11.87 -10.27
C ALA A 292 -14.06 -11.76 -11.70
N ALA A 293 -14.91 -11.27 -12.62
CA ALA A 293 -14.54 -11.08 -14.02
C ALA A 293 -13.39 -10.07 -14.18
N VAL A 294 -13.44 -8.94 -13.46
CA VAL A 294 -12.37 -7.93 -13.47
C VAL A 294 -11.07 -8.49 -12.89
N GLY A 295 -11.14 -9.23 -11.78
CA GLY A 295 -9.97 -9.88 -11.19
C GLY A 295 -9.33 -10.90 -12.12
N CYS A 296 -10.11 -11.80 -12.72
CA CYS A 296 -9.62 -12.75 -13.73
C CYS A 296 -9.06 -12.03 -14.97
N GLY A 297 -9.72 -10.98 -15.43
CA GLY A 297 -9.27 -10.14 -16.55
C GLY A 297 -7.94 -9.44 -16.24
N ALA A 298 -7.75 -8.96 -15.01
CA ALA A 298 -6.50 -8.35 -14.57
C ALA A 298 -5.35 -9.39 -14.54
N VAL A 299 -5.62 -10.62 -14.06
CA VAL A 299 -4.62 -11.71 -14.10
C VAL A 299 -4.23 -12.03 -15.54
N ALA A 300 -5.21 -12.32 -16.40
CA ALA A 300 -4.96 -12.66 -17.78
C ALA A 300 -4.27 -11.51 -18.55
N GLY A 301 -4.75 -10.29 -18.34
CA GLY A 301 -4.18 -9.07 -18.95
C GLY A 301 -2.74 -8.82 -18.48
N THR A 302 -2.45 -8.97 -17.19
CA THR A 302 -1.09 -8.83 -16.65
C THR A 302 -0.14 -9.84 -17.28
N LEU A 303 -0.52 -11.13 -17.33
CA LEU A 303 0.32 -12.18 -17.90
C LEU A 303 0.53 -11.97 -19.40
N LEU A 304 -0.51 -11.58 -20.14
CA LEU A 304 -0.43 -11.30 -21.56
C LEU A 304 0.47 -10.09 -21.85
N LEU A 305 0.24 -8.97 -21.16
CA LEU A 305 1.02 -7.75 -21.37
C LEU A 305 2.47 -7.93 -20.94
N ALA A 306 2.74 -8.64 -19.83
CA ALA A 306 4.11 -8.94 -19.42
C ALA A 306 4.87 -9.72 -20.50
N ARG A 307 4.22 -10.67 -21.17
CA ARG A 307 4.80 -11.40 -22.31
C ARG A 307 5.01 -10.52 -23.54
N LEU A 308 3.99 -9.73 -23.91
CA LEU A 308 4.05 -8.88 -25.10
C LEU A 308 5.09 -7.76 -24.95
N LEU A 309 5.24 -7.22 -23.74
CA LEU A 309 6.19 -6.14 -23.43
C LEU A 309 7.57 -6.67 -22.99
N HIS A 310 7.80 -7.98 -23.11
CA HIS A 310 9.07 -8.64 -22.75
C HIS A 310 9.56 -8.29 -21.34
N TYR A 311 8.65 -8.30 -20.36
CA TYR A 311 9.00 -8.06 -18.96
C TYR A 311 9.94 -9.15 -18.44
N PRO A 312 10.83 -8.82 -17.48
CA PRO A 312 11.70 -9.81 -16.84
C PRO A 312 10.89 -11.00 -16.33
N SER A 313 11.42 -12.19 -16.57
CA SER A 313 10.78 -13.44 -16.11
C SER A 313 10.90 -13.58 -14.58
N GLU A 314 10.09 -14.48 -14.01
CA GLU A 314 10.19 -14.82 -12.59
C GLU A 314 11.59 -15.40 -12.26
N ALA A 315 12.20 -16.14 -13.19
CA ALA A 315 13.56 -16.67 -13.03
C ALA A 315 14.60 -15.55 -12.95
N GLU A 316 14.44 -14.48 -13.74
CA GLU A 316 15.30 -13.29 -13.63
C GLU A 316 15.12 -12.54 -12.34
N SER A 317 13.88 -12.44 -11.83
CA SER A 317 13.60 -11.84 -10.53
C SER A 317 14.23 -12.65 -9.38
N VAL A 318 14.23 -13.96 -9.47
CA VAL A 318 14.92 -14.85 -8.52
C VAL A 318 16.43 -14.71 -8.63
N GLN A 319 16.98 -14.62 -9.84
CA GLN A 319 18.42 -14.37 -10.03
C GLN A 319 18.82 -13.00 -9.46
N ASP A 320 18.05 -11.94 -9.70
CA ASP A 320 18.28 -10.61 -9.12
C ASP A 320 18.44 -10.67 -7.60
N LEU A 321 17.49 -11.33 -6.93
CA LEU A 321 17.53 -11.53 -5.48
C LEU A 321 18.79 -12.30 -5.03
N LEU A 322 19.04 -13.48 -5.60
CA LEU A 322 20.09 -14.39 -5.14
C LEU A 322 21.51 -13.92 -5.49
N THR A 323 21.64 -13.01 -6.46
CA THR A 323 22.93 -12.46 -6.89
C THR A 323 23.22 -11.06 -6.34
N ALA A 324 22.39 -10.58 -5.42
CA ALA A 324 22.47 -9.21 -4.89
C ALA A 324 22.47 -8.17 -6.03
N HIS A 325 21.39 -8.14 -6.80
CA HIS A 325 21.18 -7.25 -7.94
C HIS A 325 22.24 -7.43 -9.05
N TYR A 326 22.50 -8.69 -9.42
CA TYR A 326 23.49 -9.09 -10.43
C TYR A 326 24.91 -8.63 -10.11
N ALA A 327 25.22 -8.39 -8.84
CA ALA A 327 26.58 -8.11 -8.40
C ALA A 327 27.44 -9.38 -8.28
N ARG A 328 26.83 -10.56 -8.28
CA ARG A 328 27.46 -11.88 -8.23
C ARG A 328 27.08 -12.69 -9.49
N PRO A 329 27.83 -13.76 -9.83
CA PRO A 329 27.46 -14.67 -10.91
C PRO A 329 26.08 -15.31 -10.71
N ASP A 330 25.38 -15.58 -11.82
CA ASP A 330 24.09 -16.25 -11.82
C ASP A 330 24.17 -17.62 -11.13
N ARG A 331 23.13 -17.98 -10.42
CA ARG A 331 23.01 -19.26 -9.71
C ARG A 331 22.61 -20.37 -10.68
N ALA A 332 23.24 -21.53 -10.56
CA ALA A 332 22.96 -22.69 -11.41
C ALA A 332 21.58 -23.30 -11.12
N HIS A 333 21.13 -23.25 -9.87
CA HIS A 333 19.86 -23.81 -9.43
C HIS A 333 19.01 -22.78 -8.65
N PRO A 334 18.56 -21.66 -9.29
CA PRO A 334 18.00 -20.53 -8.61
C PRO A 334 16.71 -20.88 -7.83
N TRP A 335 15.83 -21.70 -8.38
CA TRP A 335 14.59 -22.08 -7.71
C TRP A 335 14.82 -22.92 -6.44
N ARG A 336 15.79 -23.82 -6.45
CA ARG A 336 16.13 -24.62 -5.26
C ARG A 336 16.68 -23.74 -4.14
N GLU A 337 17.59 -22.84 -4.49
CA GLU A 337 18.18 -21.91 -3.53
C GLU A 337 17.13 -20.93 -3.00
N PHE A 338 16.24 -20.45 -3.88
CA PHE A 338 15.12 -19.59 -3.50
C PHE A 338 14.18 -20.27 -2.50
N LEU A 339 13.74 -21.51 -2.76
CA LEU A 339 12.86 -22.24 -1.84
C LEU A 339 13.50 -22.50 -0.48
N HIS A 340 14.84 -22.73 -0.45
CA HIS A 340 15.55 -22.85 0.80
C HIS A 340 15.59 -21.53 1.58
N LEU A 341 15.92 -20.43 0.89
CA LEU A 341 15.90 -19.09 1.46
C LEU A 341 14.50 -18.70 1.96
N GLU A 342 13.46 -19.04 1.21
CA GLU A 342 12.06 -18.81 1.59
C GLU A 342 11.69 -19.53 2.90
N PHE A 343 12.08 -20.78 3.03
CA PHE A 343 11.87 -21.54 4.26
C PHE A 343 12.59 -20.89 5.46
N ASP A 344 13.87 -20.59 5.31
CA ASP A 344 14.67 -19.97 6.37
C ASP A 344 14.13 -18.58 6.74
N PHE A 345 13.70 -17.80 5.73
CA PHE A 345 13.06 -16.51 5.93
C PHE A 345 11.82 -16.62 6.83
N TRP A 346 10.87 -17.51 6.52
CA TRP A 346 9.63 -17.62 7.27
C TRP A 346 9.85 -18.18 8.69
N VAL A 347 10.83 -19.06 8.88
CA VAL A 347 11.22 -19.53 10.21
C VAL A 347 11.77 -18.37 11.06
N GLU A 348 12.71 -17.60 10.51
CA GLU A 348 13.29 -16.47 11.23
C GLU A 348 12.28 -15.32 11.43
N TRP A 349 11.44 -15.06 10.42
CA TRP A 349 10.36 -14.08 10.53
C TRP A 349 9.39 -14.45 11.64
N LEU A 350 8.94 -15.70 11.69
CA LEU A 350 8.06 -16.17 12.76
C LEU A 350 8.71 -16.07 14.13
N ARG A 351 9.98 -16.44 14.25
CA ARG A 351 10.75 -16.29 15.48
C ARG A 351 10.73 -14.85 16.00
N ARG A 352 10.94 -13.87 15.11
CA ARG A 352 10.89 -12.44 15.44
C ARG A 352 9.48 -12.02 15.87
N GLN A 353 8.44 -12.48 15.17
CA GLN A 353 7.06 -12.16 15.51
C GLN A 353 6.62 -12.74 16.86
N LEU A 354 7.21 -13.85 17.30
CA LEU A 354 6.94 -14.43 18.62
C LEU A 354 7.61 -13.65 19.76
N THR A 355 8.74 -12.99 19.48
CA THR A 355 9.40 -12.10 20.47
C THR A 355 8.78 -10.71 20.52
N GLU A 356 8.19 -10.25 19.41
CA GLU A 356 7.52 -8.95 19.28
C GLU A 356 6.10 -9.14 18.73
N PRO A 357 5.14 -9.64 19.52
CA PRO A 357 3.86 -10.16 19.01
C PRO A 357 2.84 -9.10 18.61
N LEU A 358 3.22 -7.82 18.51
CA LEU A 358 2.31 -6.73 18.13
C LEU A 358 1.65 -6.97 16.77
N PHE A 359 2.44 -7.35 15.77
CA PHE A 359 1.94 -7.55 14.42
C PHE A 359 0.96 -8.73 14.32
N PRO A 360 1.30 -9.97 14.77
CA PRO A 360 0.34 -11.07 14.73
C PRO A 360 -0.90 -10.82 15.61
N ALA A 361 -0.76 -10.15 16.75
CA ALA A 361 -1.90 -9.75 17.57
C ALA A 361 -2.82 -8.76 16.85
N ALA A 362 -2.24 -7.77 16.17
CA ALA A 362 -2.99 -6.80 15.36
C ALA A 362 -3.71 -7.49 14.19
N LEU A 363 -3.05 -8.43 13.50
CA LEU A 363 -3.67 -9.24 12.45
C LEU A 363 -4.84 -10.07 12.99
N ALA A 364 -4.68 -10.73 14.14
CA ALA A 364 -5.73 -11.51 14.76
C ALA A 364 -6.93 -10.63 15.14
N ALA A 365 -6.70 -9.46 15.75
CA ALA A 365 -7.75 -8.50 16.08
C ALA A 365 -8.46 -7.99 14.81
N GLY A 366 -7.72 -7.65 13.77
CA GLY A 366 -8.26 -7.23 12.47
C GLY A 366 -9.10 -8.32 11.80
N ALA A 367 -8.62 -9.57 11.79
CA ALA A 367 -9.33 -10.71 11.24
C ALA A 367 -10.62 -11.01 12.02
N TRP A 368 -10.57 -10.90 13.36
CA TRP A 368 -11.76 -11.03 14.21
C TRP A 368 -12.79 -9.96 13.89
N GLY A 369 -12.36 -8.71 13.73
CA GLY A 369 -13.23 -7.60 13.31
C GLY A 369 -13.86 -7.82 11.93
N ALA A 370 -13.09 -8.32 10.97
CA ALA A 370 -13.56 -8.61 9.61
C ALA A 370 -14.75 -9.59 9.57
N ARG A 371 -14.86 -10.51 10.55
CA ARG A 371 -15.99 -11.43 10.70
C ARG A 371 -17.33 -10.73 10.92
N ARG A 372 -17.33 -9.47 11.40
CA ARG A 372 -18.56 -8.68 11.58
C ARG A 372 -19.26 -8.34 10.27
N ARG A 373 -18.51 -8.33 9.17
CA ARG A 373 -18.99 -8.07 7.80
C ARG A 373 -18.44 -9.16 6.87
N PRO A 374 -18.93 -10.42 6.94
CA PRO A 374 -18.25 -11.58 6.37
C PRO A 374 -17.97 -11.44 4.87
N ALA A 375 -18.93 -10.96 4.08
CA ALA A 375 -18.70 -10.77 2.64
C ALA A 375 -17.62 -9.72 2.34
N PHE A 376 -17.57 -8.61 3.08
CA PHE A 376 -16.53 -7.60 2.96
C PHE A 376 -15.21 -8.08 3.58
N GLY A 377 -15.28 -8.79 4.70
CA GLY A 377 -14.12 -9.35 5.41
C GLY A 377 -13.29 -10.28 4.54
N VAL A 378 -13.92 -11.08 3.66
CA VAL A 378 -13.20 -11.92 2.69
C VAL A 378 -12.40 -11.08 1.71
N PHE A 379 -12.94 -9.96 1.20
CA PHE A 379 -12.19 -9.03 0.32
C PHE A 379 -11.07 -8.31 1.08
N LEU A 380 -11.30 -7.93 2.34
CA LEU A 380 -10.26 -7.32 3.18
C LEU A 380 -9.12 -8.29 3.44
N LEU A 381 -9.42 -9.55 3.79
CA LEU A 381 -8.42 -10.61 3.96
C LEU A 381 -7.65 -10.87 2.66
N ALA A 382 -8.34 -10.89 1.52
CA ALA A 382 -7.72 -11.06 0.21
C ALA A 382 -6.75 -9.91 -0.11
N ALA A 383 -7.13 -8.65 0.15
CA ALA A 383 -6.25 -7.51 -0.03
C ALA A 383 -5.02 -7.56 0.92
N ALA A 384 -5.23 -7.91 2.18
CA ALA A 384 -4.15 -8.04 3.15
C ALA A 384 -3.19 -9.20 2.83
N ALA A 385 -3.70 -10.33 2.34
CA ALA A 385 -2.90 -11.49 1.93
C ALA A 385 -1.91 -11.17 0.81
N THR A 386 -2.19 -10.17 -0.03
CA THR A 386 -1.23 -9.74 -1.07
C THR A 386 0.09 -9.23 -0.48
N GLY A 387 0.10 -8.72 0.76
CA GLY A 387 1.34 -8.36 1.46
C GLY A 387 2.20 -9.59 1.75
N VAL A 388 1.59 -10.70 2.19
CA VAL A 388 2.29 -11.97 2.41
C VAL A 388 2.82 -12.51 1.09
N LEU A 389 2.01 -12.50 0.01
CA LEU A 389 2.44 -12.94 -1.32
C LEU A 389 3.59 -12.09 -1.87
N THR A 390 3.57 -10.78 -1.64
CA THR A 390 4.65 -9.88 -2.07
C THR A 390 5.94 -10.17 -1.30
N GLN A 391 5.84 -10.42 0.00
CA GLN A 391 6.99 -10.78 0.83
C GLN A 391 7.55 -12.15 0.44
N ALA A 392 6.69 -13.13 0.17
CA ALA A 392 7.09 -14.45 -0.31
C ALA A 392 7.79 -14.38 -1.68
N GLY A 393 7.47 -13.41 -2.52
CA GLY A 393 8.21 -13.19 -3.77
C GLY A 393 9.61 -12.57 -3.59
N HIS A 394 9.96 -12.10 -2.37
CA HIS A 394 11.27 -11.48 -2.09
C HIS A 394 11.65 -11.69 -0.62
N PRO A 395 12.13 -12.89 -0.25
CA PRO A 395 12.43 -13.27 1.13
C PRO A 395 13.77 -12.71 1.60
N ASP A 396 13.86 -11.37 1.77
CA ASP A 396 14.99 -10.69 2.38
C ASP A 396 14.53 -10.02 3.69
N ILE A 397 14.94 -10.61 4.82
CA ILE A 397 14.58 -10.15 6.16
C ILE A 397 15.38 -8.93 6.61
N THR A 398 16.53 -8.68 6.00
CA THR A 398 17.43 -7.60 6.41
C THR A 398 16.98 -6.25 5.85
N VAL A 399 16.47 -6.24 4.63
CA VAL A 399 16.11 -5.03 3.88
C VAL A 399 14.61 -4.89 3.70
N PHE A 400 13.90 -6.00 3.47
CA PHE A 400 12.50 -6.00 3.04
C PHE A 400 11.54 -6.65 4.04
N GLY A 401 12.02 -7.21 5.15
CA GLY A 401 11.23 -7.98 6.10
C GLY A 401 9.98 -7.27 6.66
N ASP A 402 9.98 -5.94 6.72
CA ASP A 402 8.83 -5.16 7.19
C ASP A 402 8.15 -4.38 6.06
N ARG A 403 8.85 -4.13 4.95
CA ARG A 403 8.41 -3.25 3.87
C ARG A 403 7.40 -3.93 2.95
N LEU A 404 7.70 -5.14 2.49
CA LEU A 404 6.89 -5.82 1.48
C LEU A 404 5.59 -6.37 2.06
N ILE A 405 5.58 -6.76 3.33
CA ILE A 405 4.40 -7.26 4.05
C ILE A 405 3.41 -6.16 4.43
N VAL A 406 3.71 -4.90 4.18
CA VAL A 406 2.95 -3.73 4.67
C VAL A 406 1.45 -3.79 4.35
N LEU A 407 1.04 -4.40 3.23
CA LEU A 407 -0.37 -4.57 2.88
C LEU A 407 -1.15 -5.41 3.90
N ALA A 408 -0.48 -6.31 4.64
CA ALA A 408 -1.12 -7.08 5.69
C ALA A 408 -1.65 -6.19 6.83
N TRP A 409 -1.03 -5.01 7.05
CA TRP A 409 -1.51 -4.02 8.01
C TRP A 409 -2.85 -3.38 7.65
N LEU A 410 -3.34 -3.53 6.41
CA LEU A 410 -4.70 -3.11 6.05
C LEU A 410 -5.76 -3.87 6.85
N LEU A 411 -5.43 -5.11 7.26
CA LEU A 411 -6.35 -5.92 8.06
C LEU A 411 -6.63 -5.31 9.44
N PRO A 412 -5.64 -4.93 10.28
CA PRO A 412 -5.91 -4.23 11.53
C PRO A 412 -6.45 -2.80 11.31
N VAL A 413 -5.96 -2.07 10.32
CA VAL A 413 -6.43 -0.69 10.03
C VAL A 413 -7.93 -0.62 9.78
N VAL A 414 -8.48 -1.57 9.05
CA VAL A 414 -9.91 -1.63 8.71
C VAL A 414 -10.68 -2.53 9.68
N GLY A 415 -10.08 -3.63 10.12
CA GLY A 415 -10.75 -4.64 10.95
C GLY A 415 -10.91 -4.24 12.41
N VAL A 416 -9.95 -3.51 13.01
CA VAL A 416 -10.06 -3.07 14.41
C VAL A 416 -11.25 -2.12 14.62
N PRO A 417 -11.52 -1.11 13.77
CA PRO A 417 -12.76 -0.34 13.84
C PRO A 417 -14.03 -1.18 13.78
N LEU A 418 -14.06 -2.23 12.94
CA LEU A 418 -15.17 -3.18 12.88
C LEU A 418 -15.31 -3.97 14.19
N LEU A 419 -14.19 -4.36 14.81
CA LEU A 419 -14.18 -5.08 16.08
C LEU A 419 -14.81 -4.24 17.21
N LEU A 420 -14.52 -2.92 17.24
CA LEU A 420 -14.95 -1.99 18.27
C LEU A 420 -16.42 -1.52 18.10
N GLU A 421 -17.05 -1.77 16.97
CA GLU A 421 -18.41 -1.31 16.66
C GLU A 421 -19.46 -1.63 17.76
N PRO A 422 -19.50 -2.84 18.36
CA PRO A 422 -20.49 -3.14 19.40
C PRO A 422 -20.34 -2.31 20.69
N LEU A 423 -19.11 -1.87 21.00
CA LEU A 423 -18.85 -1.06 22.20
C LEU A 423 -19.51 0.32 22.07
N VAL A 424 -19.46 0.93 20.89
CA VAL A 424 -20.08 2.23 20.61
C VAL A 424 -21.60 2.13 20.66
N HIS A 425 -22.19 1.05 20.16
CA HIS A 425 -23.65 0.85 20.20
C HIS A 425 -24.15 0.60 21.62
N ARG A 426 -23.40 -0.10 22.49
CA ARG A 426 -23.80 -0.33 23.87
C ARG A 426 -23.80 0.97 24.69
N SER A 427 -22.80 1.85 24.48
CA SER A 427 -22.72 3.14 25.17
C SER A 427 -23.87 4.09 24.83
N ALA A 428 -24.41 3.98 23.59
CA ALA A 428 -25.56 4.77 23.16
C ALA A 428 -26.91 4.25 23.68
N ALA A 429 -26.96 3.01 24.18
CA ALA A 429 -28.19 2.36 24.66
C ALA A 429 -28.42 2.46 26.16
N VAL A 430 -27.52 3.11 26.93
CA VAL A 430 -27.75 3.36 28.36
C VAL A 430 -28.84 4.43 28.50
N PRO A 431 -30.05 4.11 29.02
CA PRO A 431 -31.09 5.11 29.19
C PRO A 431 -30.59 6.17 30.18
N VAL A 432 -30.70 7.43 29.82
CA VAL A 432 -30.59 8.53 30.77
C VAL A 432 -31.71 8.30 31.78
N GLN A 433 -31.37 7.83 32.97
CA GLN A 433 -32.35 7.76 34.08
C GLN A 433 -32.88 9.16 34.26
N GLY A 434 -34.16 9.35 33.94
CA GLY A 434 -34.87 10.60 34.19
C GLY A 434 -34.78 10.95 35.67
N PRO A 435 -34.84 12.23 36.04
CA PRO A 435 -34.77 12.66 37.43
C PRO A 435 -35.86 11.94 38.23
N PRO A 436 -35.55 11.54 39.48
CA PRO A 436 -36.51 10.83 40.32
C PRO A 436 -37.81 11.66 40.46
N ARG A 437 -38.95 11.04 40.09
CA ARG A 437 -40.27 11.65 40.31
C ARG A 437 -40.41 11.96 41.80
N THR A 438 -40.38 13.23 42.11
CA THR A 438 -40.75 13.70 43.43
C THR A 438 -42.22 13.32 43.69
N VAL A 439 -42.41 12.33 44.54
CA VAL A 439 -43.74 11.99 45.06
C VAL A 439 -44.16 13.15 45.96
N GLY A 440 -45.06 13.99 45.43
CA GLY A 440 -45.72 15.04 46.24
C GLY A 440 -46.55 14.40 47.35
N ILE A 441 -46.12 14.56 48.60
CA ILE A 441 -46.92 14.24 49.76
C ILE A 441 -47.85 15.42 49.96
N THR A 442 -49.11 15.26 49.51
CA THR A 442 -50.22 16.17 49.93
C THR A 442 -50.59 15.84 51.38
N ARG A 443 -50.47 16.82 52.25
CA ARG A 443 -51.12 16.87 53.55
C ARG A 443 -52.48 17.51 53.45
#